data_534da150702ff5677b0fa518c3db0071
#
_entry.id   534da150702ff5677b0fa518c3db0071
#
_cell.length_a   1.000
_cell.length_b   1.000
_cell.length_c   1.000
_cell.angle_alpha   90.00
_cell.angle_beta   90.00
_cell.angle_gamma   90.00
#
_symmetry.space_group_name_H-M   'P 1'
#
loop_
_entity.id
_entity.type
_entity.pdbx_description
1 polymer ?
#
loop_
_entity_poly.entity_id
_entity_poly.type
_entity_poly.pdbx_seq_one_letter_code
_entity_poly.pdbx_strand_id
1 'polypeptide(L)'
;GEDRGAATIGTVTAGNAPGITDGAAATVVASERAVERLGLKPLARIVGYAQAEVAPKWLFLAPIEGVRRLLDRIELPIEAFDLIEINEAFAAQTLADGRALGFDWSKVNVNGGAIALGHPIGASGARIVATLLHELGRREGRYGLATLCLGGGGSVAMAVERV
;
A
#
# COMPACT_ATOMS: atom_id res chain seq x y z
N GLY A 1 -19.59 -19.69 36.94
CA GLY A 1 -20.15 -18.70 36.03
C GLY A 1 -19.00 -18.05 35.28
N GLU A 2 -18.81 -18.42 34.02
CA GLU A 2 -17.85 -17.74 33.16
C GLU A 2 -18.35 -16.31 32.95
N ASP A 3 -17.57 -15.35 33.40
CA ASP A 3 -17.76 -13.94 33.07
C ASP A 3 -17.66 -13.78 31.54
N ARG A 4 -18.81 -13.78 30.88
CA ARG A 4 -18.90 -13.35 29.49
C ARG A 4 -18.71 -11.84 29.49
N GLY A 5 -17.43 -11.44 29.53
CA GLY A 5 -17.03 -10.05 29.46
C GLY A 5 -17.89 -9.30 28.42
N ALA A 6 -18.33 -8.12 28.80
CA ALA A 6 -19.14 -7.26 27.93
C ALA A 6 -18.57 -7.29 26.50
N ALA A 7 -19.38 -7.73 25.55
CA ALA A 7 -18.96 -7.76 24.15
C ALA A 7 -18.49 -6.36 23.79
N THR A 8 -17.19 -6.21 23.58
CA THR A 8 -16.63 -4.95 23.09
C THR A 8 -17.28 -4.69 21.73
N ILE A 9 -18.06 -3.63 21.65
CA ILE A 9 -18.66 -3.22 20.38
C ILE A 9 -17.49 -2.92 19.44
N GLY A 10 -17.40 -3.68 18.34
CA GLY A 10 -16.39 -3.45 17.32
C GLY A 10 -16.54 -2.07 16.71
N THR A 11 -15.42 -1.44 16.34
CA THR A 11 -15.40 -0.09 15.74
C THR A 11 -15.48 -0.11 14.23
N VAL A 12 -15.31 -1.28 13.59
CA VAL A 12 -15.42 -1.44 12.13
C VAL A 12 -16.89 -1.49 11.73
N THR A 13 -17.26 -0.65 10.78
CA THR A 13 -18.61 -0.50 10.23
C THR A 13 -18.58 -0.38 8.72
N ALA A 14 -19.71 -0.45 8.06
CA ALA A 14 -19.80 -0.20 6.62
C ALA A 14 -19.34 1.21 6.20
N GLY A 15 -19.33 2.16 7.12
CA GLY A 15 -18.87 3.54 6.85
C GLY A 15 -17.36 3.74 6.95
N ASN A 16 -16.61 2.78 7.51
CA ASN A 16 -15.15 2.85 7.67
C ASN A 16 -14.43 1.60 7.18
N ALA A 17 -15.08 0.87 6.29
CA ALA A 17 -14.56 -0.27 5.55
C ALA A 17 -14.91 -0.11 4.06
N PRO A 18 -14.07 -0.59 3.14
CA PRO A 18 -14.36 -0.52 1.70
C PRO A 18 -15.49 -1.50 1.32
N GLY A 19 -16.23 -1.15 0.28
CA GLY A 19 -17.02 -2.14 -0.45
C GLY A 19 -16.10 -3.12 -1.17
N ILE A 20 -16.47 -4.41 -1.20
CA ILE A 20 -15.87 -5.37 -2.14
C ILE A 20 -16.48 -5.07 -3.51
N THR A 21 -15.65 -4.68 -4.46
CA THR A 21 -16.09 -4.18 -5.76
C THR A 21 -15.41 -4.94 -6.89
N ASP A 22 -16.03 -4.89 -8.07
CA ASP A 22 -15.37 -5.28 -9.30
C ASP A 22 -14.35 -4.23 -9.72
N GLY A 23 -13.28 -4.67 -10.35
CA GLY A 23 -12.25 -3.76 -10.87
C GLY A 23 -11.15 -4.50 -11.59
N ALA A 24 -10.46 -3.78 -12.45
CA ALA A 24 -9.28 -4.27 -13.15
C ALA A 24 -8.22 -3.16 -13.21
N ALA A 25 -6.97 -3.55 -13.12
CA ALA A 25 -5.84 -2.66 -13.30
C ALA A 25 -4.71 -3.43 -13.97
N ALA A 26 -3.90 -2.74 -14.76
CA ALA A 26 -2.75 -3.32 -15.45
C ALA A 26 -1.56 -2.36 -15.38
N THR A 27 -0.39 -2.92 -15.20
CA THR A 27 0.89 -2.21 -15.28
C THR A 27 1.80 -2.94 -16.25
N VAL A 28 2.56 -2.20 -17.05
CA VAL A 28 3.59 -2.77 -17.91
C VAL A 28 4.91 -2.69 -17.17
N VAL A 29 5.52 -3.84 -16.91
CA VAL A 29 6.86 -3.93 -16.33
C VAL A 29 7.85 -4.29 -17.43
N ALA A 30 8.89 -3.48 -17.59
CA ALA A 30 9.90 -3.67 -18.60
C ALA A 30 11.31 -3.65 -17.99
N SER A 31 12.22 -4.45 -18.54
CA SER A 31 13.64 -4.33 -18.21
C SER A 31 14.24 -3.08 -18.86
N GLU A 32 15.33 -2.56 -18.28
CA GLU A 32 16.08 -1.44 -18.85
C GLU A 32 16.42 -1.69 -20.34
N ARG A 33 16.92 -2.88 -20.67
CA ARG A 33 17.18 -3.29 -22.05
C ARG A 33 15.94 -3.22 -22.96
N ALA A 34 14.74 -3.51 -22.44
CA ALA A 34 13.51 -3.41 -23.23
C ALA A 34 13.07 -1.95 -23.40
N VAL A 35 13.26 -1.13 -22.37
CA VAL A 35 13.02 0.32 -22.41
C VAL A 35 13.87 0.96 -23.51
N GLU A 36 15.17 0.69 -23.52
CA GLU A 36 16.10 1.19 -24.54
C GLU A 36 15.75 0.70 -25.95
N ARG A 37 15.61 -0.62 -26.11
CA ARG A 37 15.33 -1.24 -27.42
C ARG A 37 14.03 -0.75 -28.06
N LEU A 38 13.01 -0.48 -27.24
CA LEU A 38 11.68 -0.11 -27.72
C LEU A 38 11.44 1.41 -27.66
N GLY A 39 12.41 2.20 -27.19
CA GLY A 39 12.27 3.65 -27.04
C GLY A 39 11.13 4.04 -26.09
N LEU A 40 10.90 3.26 -25.02
CA LEU A 40 9.84 3.52 -24.08
C LEU A 40 10.19 4.69 -23.17
N LYS A 41 9.16 5.34 -22.64
CA LYS A 41 9.29 6.34 -21.58
C LYS A 41 8.70 5.77 -20.29
N PRO A 42 9.51 5.20 -19.41
CA PRO A 42 9.00 4.66 -18.15
C PRO A 42 8.49 5.79 -17.25
N LEU A 43 7.47 5.51 -16.44
CA LEU A 43 6.96 6.46 -15.44
C LEU A 43 7.83 6.45 -14.19
N ALA A 44 8.34 5.27 -13.82
CA ALA A 44 9.19 5.10 -12.65
C ALA A 44 10.05 3.84 -12.77
N ARG A 45 11.10 3.80 -11.97
CA ARG A 45 11.93 2.62 -11.71
C ARG A 45 11.48 1.96 -10.41
N ILE A 46 11.39 0.63 -10.38
CA ILE A 46 11.21 -0.13 -9.15
C ILE A 46 12.54 -0.10 -8.38
N VAL A 47 12.54 0.52 -7.21
CA VAL A 47 13.71 0.60 -6.31
C VAL A 47 13.88 -0.69 -5.54
N GLY A 48 12.78 -1.24 -5.06
CA GLY A 48 12.76 -2.50 -4.35
C GLY A 48 11.35 -2.93 -3.97
N TYR A 49 11.25 -4.16 -3.49
CA TYR A 49 10.02 -4.70 -2.94
C TYR A 49 10.34 -5.69 -1.80
N ALA A 50 9.39 -5.87 -0.92
CA ALA A 50 9.47 -6.84 0.16
C ALA A 50 8.13 -7.52 0.40
N GLN A 51 8.20 -8.72 0.95
CA GLN A 51 7.07 -9.47 1.48
C GLN A 51 7.32 -9.76 2.96
N ALA A 52 6.26 -9.81 3.73
CA ALA A 52 6.31 -10.23 5.11
C ALA A 52 5.07 -11.03 5.46
N GLU A 53 5.21 -11.91 6.42
CA GLU A 53 4.13 -12.72 6.98
C GLU A 53 4.14 -12.58 8.50
N VAL A 54 2.94 -12.54 9.07
CA VAL A 54 2.67 -12.58 10.51
C VAL A 54 1.66 -13.68 10.82
N ALA A 55 1.49 -14.02 12.08
CA ALA A 55 0.42 -14.96 12.46
C ALA A 55 -0.94 -14.44 11.94
N PRO A 56 -1.82 -15.28 11.37
CA PRO A 56 -3.06 -14.86 10.70
C PRO A 56 -3.96 -13.93 11.53
N LYS A 57 -3.97 -14.09 12.85
CA LYS A 57 -4.71 -13.20 13.77
C LYS A 57 -4.23 -11.74 13.76
N TRP A 58 -3.01 -11.48 13.25
CA TRP A 58 -2.39 -10.17 13.13
C TRP A 58 -2.32 -9.67 11.68
N LEU A 59 -3.08 -10.30 10.79
CA LEU A 59 -3.11 -10.01 9.34
C LEU A 59 -3.01 -8.51 9.02
N PHE A 60 -3.83 -7.71 9.70
CA PHE A 60 -3.94 -6.28 9.40
C PHE A 60 -2.74 -5.44 9.88
N LEU A 61 -1.79 -6.03 10.60
CA LEU A 61 -0.52 -5.40 10.98
C LEU A 61 0.66 -5.90 10.12
N ALA A 62 0.41 -6.83 9.20
CA ALA A 62 1.45 -7.34 8.30
C ALA A 62 2.13 -6.26 7.45
N PRO A 63 1.44 -5.20 6.96
CA PRO A 63 2.06 -4.11 6.22
C PRO A 63 3.21 -3.43 6.97
N ILE A 64 3.14 -3.36 8.31
CA ILE A 64 4.20 -2.79 9.15
C ILE A 64 5.52 -3.52 8.91
N GLU A 65 5.47 -4.86 8.96
CA GLU A 65 6.66 -5.68 8.74
C GLU A 65 7.13 -5.65 7.28
N GLY A 66 6.20 -5.65 6.32
CA GLY A 66 6.53 -5.55 4.89
C GLY A 66 7.24 -4.25 4.56
N VAL A 67 6.75 -3.13 5.07
CA VAL A 67 7.36 -1.82 4.85
C VAL A 67 8.72 -1.73 5.55
N ARG A 68 8.85 -2.15 6.81
CA ARG A 68 10.14 -2.15 7.52
C ARG A 68 11.21 -2.94 6.77
N ARG A 69 10.90 -4.16 6.34
CA ARG A 69 11.82 -4.99 5.53
C ARG A 69 12.20 -4.32 4.20
N LEU A 70 11.26 -3.59 3.58
CA LEU A 70 11.56 -2.84 2.37
C LEU A 70 12.52 -1.70 2.66
N LEU A 71 12.23 -0.86 3.66
CA LEU A 71 13.07 0.28 4.04
C LEU A 71 14.49 -0.15 4.38
N ASP A 72 14.64 -1.22 5.17
CA ASP A 72 15.96 -1.79 5.51
C ASP A 72 16.72 -2.26 4.26
N ARG A 73 16.01 -2.91 3.31
CA ARG A 73 16.63 -3.42 2.07
C ARG A 73 17.12 -2.32 1.15
N ILE A 74 16.38 -1.22 1.04
CA ILE A 74 16.69 -0.12 0.12
C ILE A 74 17.45 1.03 0.79
N GLU A 75 17.68 0.92 2.10
CA GLU A 75 18.41 1.90 2.92
C GLU A 75 17.82 3.32 2.82
N LEU A 76 16.49 3.41 2.75
CA LEU A 76 15.77 4.68 2.75
C LEU A 76 14.86 4.79 3.97
N PRO A 77 14.84 5.94 4.67
CA PRO A 77 13.88 6.19 5.74
C PRO A 77 12.48 6.49 5.17
N ILE A 78 11.45 6.34 6.00
CA ILE A 78 10.06 6.58 5.55
C ILE A 78 9.82 8.03 5.12
N GLU A 79 10.53 8.98 5.70
CA GLU A 79 10.43 10.40 5.39
C GLU A 79 10.91 10.75 3.97
N ALA A 80 11.74 9.88 3.37
CA ALA A 80 12.24 10.04 2.00
C ALA A 80 11.14 9.92 0.94
N PHE A 81 9.99 9.34 1.30
CA PHE A 81 8.89 9.16 0.37
C PHE A 81 8.03 10.41 0.27
N ASP A 82 7.76 10.82 -0.98
CA ASP A 82 6.90 11.97 -1.30
C ASP A 82 5.43 11.58 -1.26
N LEU A 83 5.12 10.33 -1.61
CA LEU A 83 3.76 9.77 -1.62
C LEU A 83 3.74 8.33 -1.12
N ILE A 84 2.66 7.99 -0.43
CA ILE A 84 2.39 6.67 0.10
C ILE A 84 0.97 6.26 -0.31
N GLU A 85 0.84 5.12 -0.96
CA GLU A 85 -0.43 4.45 -1.20
C GLU A 85 -0.49 3.18 -0.35
N ILE A 86 -1.37 3.17 0.64
CA ILE A 86 -1.70 2.00 1.43
C ILE A 86 -3.11 1.55 1.13
N ASN A 87 -3.31 0.28 0.80
CA ASN A 87 -4.67 -0.22 0.61
C ASN A 87 -5.43 -0.21 1.93
N GLU A 88 -6.57 0.46 1.94
CA GLU A 88 -7.43 0.61 3.10
C GLU A 88 -8.36 -0.60 3.22
N ALA A 89 -7.83 -1.75 3.70
CA ALA A 89 -8.69 -2.89 3.99
C ALA A 89 -9.70 -2.55 5.10
N PHE A 90 -9.32 -1.67 6.03
CA PHE A 90 -10.16 -1.02 7.03
C PHE A 90 -9.51 0.30 7.45
N ALA A 91 -10.31 1.30 7.84
CA ALA A 91 -9.76 2.55 8.39
C ALA A 91 -8.89 2.29 9.64
N ALA A 92 -9.35 1.40 10.53
CA ALA A 92 -8.62 1.03 11.74
C ALA A 92 -7.24 0.42 11.44
N GLN A 93 -7.15 -0.45 10.41
CA GLN A 93 -5.90 -1.03 9.96
C GLN A 93 -4.96 0.05 9.42
N THR A 94 -5.44 0.88 8.50
CA THR A 94 -4.63 1.94 7.89
C THR A 94 -4.07 2.90 8.94
N LEU A 95 -4.88 3.29 9.91
CA LEU A 95 -4.45 4.13 11.03
C LEU A 95 -3.42 3.45 11.93
N ALA A 96 -3.58 2.15 12.21
CA ALA A 96 -2.64 1.38 13.02
C ALA A 96 -1.28 1.27 12.32
N ASP A 97 -1.28 0.91 11.04
CA ASP A 97 -0.07 0.77 10.22
C ASP A 97 0.66 2.12 10.09
N GLY A 98 -0.06 3.19 9.75
CA GLY A 98 0.54 4.51 9.58
C GLY A 98 1.11 5.08 10.87
N ARG A 99 0.47 4.84 12.02
CA ARG A 99 1.03 5.22 13.33
C ARG A 99 2.31 4.46 13.66
N ALA A 100 2.33 3.15 13.41
CA ALA A 100 3.49 2.31 13.69
C ALA A 100 4.69 2.58 12.77
N LEU A 101 4.41 3.08 11.57
CA LEU A 101 5.41 3.40 10.54
C LEU A 101 5.79 4.90 10.52
N GLY A 102 5.11 5.75 11.29
CA GLY A 102 5.38 7.19 11.32
C GLY A 102 4.96 7.91 10.05
N PHE A 103 3.85 7.51 9.40
CA PHE A 103 3.39 8.15 8.16
C PHE A 103 3.03 9.63 8.37
N ASP A 104 3.50 10.47 7.45
CA ASP A 104 2.95 11.80 7.25
C ASP A 104 1.63 11.68 6.45
N TRP A 105 0.52 11.89 7.13
CA TRP A 105 -0.82 11.74 6.57
C TRP A 105 -1.11 12.68 5.40
N SER A 106 -0.38 13.77 5.25
CA SER A 106 -0.50 14.67 4.09
C SER A 106 0.00 14.04 2.78
N LYS A 107 0.74 12.94 2.89
CA LYS A 107 1.33 12.18 1.76
C LYS A 107 0.60 10.86 1.49
N VAL A 108 -0.35 10.45 2.35
CA VAL A 108 -0.99 9.13 2.30
C VAL A 108 -2.31 9.19 1.54
N ASN A 109 -2.49 8.29 0.56
CA ASN A 109 -3.74 8.11 -0.20
C ASN A 109 -4.38 9.46 -0.63
N VAL A 110 -3.56 10.35 -1.15
CA VAL A 110 -3.92 11.76 -1.40
C VAL A 110 -5.04 11.95 -2.42
N ASN A 111 -5.38 10.91 -3.18
CA ASN A 111 -6.51 10.89 -4.12
C ASN A 111 -7.70 10.04 -3.60
N GLY A 112 -7.72 9.75 -2.29
CA GLY A 112 -8.67 8.83 -1.70
C GLY A 112 -8.20 7.37 -1.78
N GLY A 113 -8.67 6.55 -0.86
CA GLY A 113 -8.32 5.13 -0.75
C GLY A 113 -9.50 4.20 -0.99
N ALA A 114 -9.32 2.93 -0.67
CA ALA A 114 -10.30 1.87 -0.94
C ALA A 114 -11.65 2.09 -0.25
N ILE A 115 -11.70 2.76 0.91
CA ILE A 115 -12.95 3.06 1.61
C ILE A 115 -13.87 3.90 0.72
N ALA A 116 -13.32 4.87 -0.01
CA ALA A 116 -14.07 5.72 -0.92
C ALA A 116 -14.26 5.10 -2.31
N LEU A 117 -13.23 4.41 -2.82
CA LEU A 117 -13.15 3.95 -4.21
C LEU A 117 -13.62 2.51 -4.41
N GLY A 118 -13.61 1.70 -3.35
CA GLY A 118 -13.83 0.26 -3.40
C GLY A 118 -12.52 -0.55 -3.35
N HIS A 119 -12.66 -1.83 -3.03
CA HIS A 119 -11.55 -2.77 -2.90
C HIS A 119 -11.73 -3.97 -3.84
N PRO A 120 -11.37 -3.85 -5.12
CA PRO A 120 -11.34 -4.99 -6.03
C PRO A 120 -10.13 -5.86 -5.69
N ILE A 121 -10.33 -6.86 -4.83
CA ILE A 121 -9.28 -7.61 -4.12
C ILE A 121 -8.14 -8.03 -5.07
N GLY A 122 -8.46 -8.64 -6.21
CA GLY A 122 -7.47 -9.09 -7.19
C GLY A 122 -6.77 -7.97 -7.97
N ALA A 123 -7.30 -6.74 -7.96
CA ALA A 123 -6.76 -5.61 -8.71
C ALA A 123 -6.13 -4.52 -7.83
N SER A 124 -6.39 -4.54 -6.51
CA SER A 124 -6.02 -3.44 -5.61
C SER A 124 -4.54 -3.13 -5.60
N GLY A 125 -3.66 -4.14 -5.67
CA GLY A 125 -2.22 -3.89 -5.74
C GLY A 125 -1.81 -3.08 -6.97
N ALA A 126 -2.25 -3.48 -8.16
CA ALA A 126 -1.97 -2.74 -9.39
C ALA A 126 -2.66 -1.36 -9.40
N ARG A 127 -3.87 -1.25 -8.82
CA ARG A 127 -4.62 0.01 -8.71
C ARG A 127 -3.83 1.03 -7.88
N ILE A 128 -3.36 0.67 -6.67
CA ILE A 128 -2.60 1.62 -5.84
C ILE A 128 -1.28 2.03 -6.50
N VAL A 129 -0.60 1.11 -7.18
CA VAL A 129 0.62 1.45 -7.94
C VAL A 129 0.30 2.41 -9.08
N ALA A 130 -0.76 2.19 -9.85
CA ALA A 130 -1.16 3.10 -10.92
C ALA A 130 -1.48 4.51 -10.37
N THR A 131 -2.25 4.60 -9.28
CA THR A 131 -2.54 5.88 -8.61
C THR A 131 -1.25 6.59 -8.18
N LEU A 132 -0.36 5.85 -7.52
CA LEU A 132 0.92 6.36 -7.04
C LEU A 132 1.79 6.94 -8.17
N LEU A 133 1.96 6.18 -9.26
CA LEU A 133 2.80 6.59 -10.39
C LEU A 133 2.29 7.88 -11.06
N HIS A 134 0.98 7.98 -11.30
CA HIS A 134 0.39 9.17 -11.91
C HIS A 134 0.47 10.39 -10.99
N GLU A 135 0.28 10.19 -9.68
CA GLU A 135 0.35 11.27 -8.72
C GLU A 135 1.79 11.76 -8.48
N LEU A 136 2.77 10.85 -8.46
CA LEU A 136 4.19 11.23 -8.44
C LEU A 136 4.54 12.11 -9.65
N GLY A 137 4.06 11.76 -10.84
CA GLY A 137 4.27 12.58 -12.03
C GLY A 137 3.63 13.96 -11.91
N ARG A 138 2.39 14.04 -11.39
CA ARG A 138 1.64 15.29 -11.26
C ARG A 138 2.25 16.25 -10.22
N ARG A 139 2.81 15.71 -9.12
CA ARG A 139 3.44 16.49 -8.04
C ARG A 139 4.94 16.66 -8.18
N GLU A 140 5.51 16.10 -9.26
CA GLU A 140 6.97 16.09 -9.46
C GLU A 140 7.73 15.43 -8.30
N GLY A 141 7.05 14.53 -7.55
CA GLY A 141 7.64 13.76 -6.47
C GLY A 141 8.66 12.75 -6.99
N ARG A 142 9.59 12.35 -6.15
CA ARG A 142 10.66 11.42 -6.52
C ARG A 142 10.34 9.99 -6.09
N TYR A 143 10.11 9.76 -4.81
CA TYR A 143 9.90 8.42 -4.26
C TYR A 143 8.44 8.17 -3.89
N GLY A 144 7.95 6.99 -4.23
CA GLY A 144 6.63 6.51 -3.85
C GLY A 144 6.68 5.13 -3.21
N LEU A 145 5.84 4.92 -2.20
CA LEU A 145 5.65 3.67 -1.50
C LEU A 145 4.23 3.16 -1.76
N ALA A 146 4.10 1.90 -2.16
CA ALA A 146 2.81 1.20 -2.21
C ALA A 146 2.85 -0.03 -1.30
N THR A 147 1.81 -0.24 -0.47
CA THR A 147 1.72 -1.39 0.41
C THR A 147 0.30 -1.87 0.62
N LEU A 148 0.13 -3.16 0.89
CA LEU A 148 -1.15 -3.77 1.22
C LEU A 148 -0.97 -5.08 2.02
N CYS A 149 -1.98 -5.41 2.82
CA CYS A 149 -2.09 -6.72 3.45
C CYS A 149 -2.61 -7.77 2.46
N LEU A 150 -2.29 -9.03 2.72
CA LEU A 150 -2.74 -10.20 1.95
C LEU A 150 -3.40 -11.20 2.88
N GLY A 151 -4.39 -11.93 2.38
CA GLY A 151 -5.05 -12.99 3.13
C GLY A 151 -4.06 -13.97 3.75
N GLY A 152 -4.38 -14.50 4.95
CA GLY A 152 -3.52 -15.45 5.66
C GLY A 152 -2.41 -14.82 6.52
N GLY A 153 -2.30 -13.52 6.60
CA GLY A 153 -1.28 -12.82 7.41
C GLY A 153 -0.13 -12.25 6.60
N GLY A 154 -0.25 -12.21 5.28
CA GLY A 154 0.79 -11.66 4.41
C GLY A 154 0.70 -10.17 4.19
N SER A 155 1.78 -9.59 3.65
CA SER A 155 1.83 -8.24 3.10
C SER A 155 2.86 -8.13 1.99
N VAL A 156 2.69 -7.13 1.15
CA VAL A 156 3.69 -6.70 0.18
C VAL A 156 3.88 -5.19 0.27
N ALA A 157 5.12 -4.76 0.04
CA ALA A 157 5.49 -3.36 -0.07
C ALA A 157 6.41 -3.18 -1.27
N MET A 158 6.25 -2.08 -2.00
CA MET A 158 7.05 -1.71 -3.17
C MET A 158 7.43 -0.24 -3.11
N ALA A 159 8.70 0.05 -3.37
CA ALA A 159 9.21 1.41 -3.55
C ALA A 159 9.49 1.66 -5.03
N VAL A 160 9.08 2.82 -5.51
CA VAL A 160 9.33 3.30 -6.86
C VAL A 160 10.00 4.67 -6.84
N GLU A 161 10.82 4.94 -7.84
CA GLU A 161 11.43 6.24 -8.08
C GLU A 161 10.99 6.74 -9.45
N ARG A 162 10.39 7.93 -9.51
CA ARG A 162 10.03 8.59 -10.76
C ARG A 162 11.28 8.88 -11.59
N VAL A 163 11.22 8.66 -12.89
CA VAL A 163 12.30 8.90 -13.87
C VAL A 163 11.92 10.01 -14.82
#